data_6a38e29a80854890b4aab038126c5d1a
#
_entry.id   6a38e29a80854890b4aab038126c5d1a
#
_cell.length_a   1.000
_cell.length_b   1.000
_cell.length_c   1.000
_cell.angle_alpha   90.00
_cell.angle_beta   90.00
_cell.angle_gamma   90.00
#
_symmetry.space_group_name_H-M   'P 1'
#
loop_
_entity.id
_entity.type
_entity.pdbx_description
1 polymer ?
#
loop_
_entity_poly.entity_id
_entity_poly.type
_entity_poly.pdbx_seq_one_letter_code
_entity_poly.pdbx_strand_id
1 'polypeptide(L)'
;MGEVEQKLAIDMRNITKTFGTAVANNKVNLQVKYGEVLSLLGENGSGKTTLMNMLSGIYFPDAGQIFIKGQEVTIRSPHDALELGIGMVHQHFKLVDVFSATENVILGLKEKESRRQVEEKIQKICDKYGFEVDPKKKVYDMSVAEKQTLEIVKVLYRGADILILDEPTAVLTPQETKRLFKVMQNMKADGKAIIIITHKLNEVLSVSDCVTILRKGEYVGTVPTSEATESSLTEMMVGKKVELNIDRPVVEQKEIRLKVQHVSVDNEYGVSVLDDVNFEAYSGEILGIAGISGCGQKELLEAIAGLQVKALDSVRRSDVAVLTDGE
;
A
#
# COMPACT_ATOMS: atom_id res chain seq x y z
N MET A 1 -20.15 23.78 -23.94
CA MET A 1 -19.01 23.96 -23.04
C MET A 1 -17.91 23.08 -23.60
N GLY A 2 -16.84 23.70 -24.17
CA GLY A 2 -15.77 22.93 -24.80
C GLY A 2 -15.08 22.06 -23.75
N GLU A 3 -14.88 20.78 -24.07
CA GLU A 3 -14.01 19.89 -23.30
C GLU A 3 -12.62 20.55 -23.26
N VAL A 4 -12.20 20.96 -22.08
CA VAL A 4 -10.80 21.34 -21.85
C VAL A 4 -10.00 20.06 -22.00
N GLU A 5 -9.30 19.92 -23.12
CA GLU A 5 -8.42 18.78 -23.38
C GLU A 5 -7.42 18.67 -22.21
N GLN A 6 -7.70 17.73 -21.30
CA GLN A 6 -6.88 17.54 -20.10
C GLN A 6 -5.51 17.03 -20.55
N LYS A 7 -4.48 17.84 -20.28
CA LYS A 7 -3.09 17.54 -20.67
C LYS A 7 -2.60 16.28 -19.98
N LEU A 8 -2.03 15.34 -20.74
CA LEU A 8 -1.41 14.13 -20.20
C LEU A 8 -0.16 14.50 -19.37
N ALA A 9 -0.11 13.98 -18.16
CA ALA A 9 1.05 14.01 -17.29
C ALA A 9 2.03 12.89 -17.64
N ILE A 10 1.47 11.67 -17.88
CA ILE A 10 2.21 10.47 -18.27
C ILE A 10 1.54 9.84 -19.49
N ASP A 11 2.35 9.38 -20.45
CA ASP A 11 1.90 8.49 -21.52
C ASP A 11 2.99 7.42 -21.76
N MET A 12 2.71 6.21 -21.32
CA MET A 12 3.57 5.02 -21.51
C MET A 12 3.00 4.20 -22.66
N ARG A 13 3.84 3.88 -23.65
CA ARG A 13 3.42 3.18 -24.86
C ARG A 13 4.21 1.90 -25.06
N ASN A 14 3.51 0.78 -25.19
CA ASN A 14 4.07 -0.55 -25.48
C ASN A 14 5.22 -0.95 -24.54
N ILE A 15 5.13 -0.60 -23.28
CA ILE A 15 6.18 -0.86 -22.29
C ILE A 15 6.33 -2.36 -22.06
N THR A 16 7.54 -2.85 -22.28
CA THR A 16 7.89 -4.23 -22.06
C THR A 16 9.06 -4.33 -21.08
N LYS A 17 8.95 -5.25 -20.10
CA LYS A 17 10.00 -5.56 -19.13
C LYS A 17 10.06 -7.05 -18.85
N THR A 18 11.26 -7.60 -18.94
CA THR A 18 11.55 -9.02 -18.68
C THR A 18 12.62 -9.16 -17.59
N PHE A 19 12.54 -10.23 -16.84
CA PHE A 19 13.56 -10.65 -15.88
C PHE A 19 13.90 -12.12 -16.16
N GLY A 20 14.99 -12.34 -16.88
CA GLY A 20 15.32 -13.68 -17.41
C GLY A 20 14.19 -14.20 -18.30
N THR A 21 13.56 -15.30 -17.94
CA THR A 21 12.44 -15.90 -18.69
C THR A 21 11.07 -15.34 -18.32
N ALA A 22 10.99 -14.58 -17.23
CA ALA A 22 9.72 -14.03 -16.74
C ALA A 22 9.44 -12.67 -17.40
N VAL A 23 8.28 -12.56 -18.07
CA VAL A 23 7.78 -11.29 -18.64
C VAL A 23 6.93 -10.60 -17.59
N ALA A 24 7.46 -9.53 -16.99
CA ALA A 24 6.74 -8.76 -15.96
C ALA A 24 5.73 -7.77 -16.55
N ASN A 25 6.08 -7.17 -17.70
CA ASN A 25 5.18 -6.30 -18.47
C ASN A 25 5.35 -6.60 -19.95
N ASN A 26 4.24 -6.74 -20.68
CA ASN A 26 4.21 -7.07 -22.10
C ASN A 26 3.37 -6.03 -22.85
N LYS A 27 4.03 -5.10 -23.55
CA LYS A 27 3.41 -4.03 -24.34
C LYS A 27 2.33 -3.24 -23.60
N VAL A 28 2.59 -2.93 -22.33
CA VAL A 28 1.64 -2.20 -21.48
C VAL A 28 1.54 -0.74 -21.91
N ASN A 29 0.31 -0.23 -21.97
CA ASN A 29 0.01 1.16 -22.18
C ASN A 29 -0.59 1.76 -20.91
N LEU A 30 -0.20 2.98 -20.55
CA LEU A 30 -0.74 3.70 -19.39
C LEU A 30 -0.75 5.19 -19.69
N GLN A 31 -1.90 5.82 -19.49
CA GLN A 31 -2.06 7.26 -19.61
C GLN A 31 -2.62 7.83 -18.31
N VAL A 32 -2.06 8.95 -17.86
CA VAL A 32 -2.50 9.67 -16.65
C VAL A 32 -2.58 11.14 -16.98
N LYS A 33 -3.68 11.79 -16.61
CA LYS A 33 -3.89 13.23 -16.84
C LYS A 33 -3.51 14.03 -15.60
N TYR A 34 -3.22 15.31 -15.80
CA TYR A 34 -3.13 16.25 -14.67
C TYR A 34 -4.50 16.46 -14.03
N GLY A 35 -4.53 16.57 -12.70
CA GLY A 35 -5.78 16.69 -11.95
C GLY A 35 -6.62 15.40 -11.95
N GLU A 36 -5.96 14.24 -12.06
CA GLU A 36 -6.59 12.91 -12.06
C GLU A 36 -5.99 12.04 -10.96
N VAL A 37 -6.84 11.24 -10.34
CA VAL A 37 -6.44 10.10 -9.52
C VAL A 37 -6.72 8.83 -10.31
N LEU A 38 -5.68 8.15 -10.74
CA LEU A 38 -5.77 6.87 -11.43
C LEU A 38 -5.41 5.73 -10.49
N SER A 39 -6.28 4.73 -10.36
CA SER A 39 -5.93 3.47 -9.69
C SER A 39 -5.36 2.46 -10.66
N LEU A 40 -4.25 1.85 -10.28
CA LEU A 40 -3.64 0.73 -10.99
C LEU A 40 -3.95 -0.57 -10.26
N LEU A 41 -4.85 -1.37 -10.83
CA LEU A 41 -5.33 -2.64 -10.28
C LEU A 41 -4.72 -3.86 -10.96
N GLY A 42 -4.78 -4.99 -10.27
CA GLY A 42 -4.38 -6.31 -10.75
C GLY A 42 -4.00 -7.22 -9.59
N GLU A 43 -3.95 -8.51 -9.83
CA GLU A 43 -3.49 -9.49 -8.85
C GLU A 43 -2.02 -9.29 -8.47
N ASN A 44 -1.58 -9.93 -7.38
CA ASN A 44 -0.16 -9.96 -7.04
C ASN A 44 0.64 -10.63 -8.18
N GLY A 45 1.76 -10.00 -8.56
CA GLY A 45 2.56 -10.45 -9.70
C GLY A 45 2.03 -10.00 -11.07
N SER A 46 1.00 -9.16 -11.17
CA SER A 46 0.49 -8.66 -12.46
C SER A 46 1.35 -7.58 -13.11
N GLY A 47 2.49 -7.19 -12.52
CA GLY A 47 3.42 -6.23 -13.10
C GLY A 47 3.24 -4.77 -12.67
N LYS A 48 2.30 -4.44 -11.75
CA LYS A 48 2.04 -3.06 -11.30
C LYS A 48 3.26 -2.36 -10.74
N THR A 49 3.88 -2.95 -9.72
CA THR A 49 5.06 -2.38 -9.07
C THR A 49 6.25 -2.30 -10.04
N THR A 50 6.40 -3.28 -10.95
CA THR A 50 7.42 -3.23 -12.00
C THR A 50 7.20 -2.04 -12.93
N LEU A 51 5.96 -1.81 -13.37
CA LEU A 51 5.61 -0.68 -14.24
C LEU A 51 5.92 0.66 -13.55
N MET A 52 5.55 0.80 -12.28
CA MET A 52 5.81 2.02 -11.51
C MET A 52 7.30 2.21 -11.20
N ASN A 53 8.03 1.13 -10.99
CA ASN A 53 9.48 1.18 -10.80
C ASN A 53 10.22 1.65 -12.07
N MET A 54 9.65 1.49 -13.26
CA MET A 54 10.21 2.07 -14.48
C MET A 54 9.97 3.59 -14.52
N LEU A 55 8.81 4.08 -14.05
CA LEU A 55 8.56 5.52 -13.91
C LEU A 55 9.41 6.17 -12.81
N SER A 56 9.71 5.45 -11.74
CA SER A 56 10.56 5.95 -10.66
C SER A 56 12.07 5.79 -10.92
N GLY A 57 12.46 5.23 -12.07
CA GLY A 57 13.87 5.09 -12.46
C GLY A 57 14.63 3.97 -11.75
N ILE A 58 13.92 3.03 -11.09
CA ILE A 58 14.53 1.85 -10.46
C ILE A 58 14.80 0.78 -11.51
N TYR A 59 13.90 0.62 -12.48
CA TYR A 59 14.08 -0.27 -13.62
C TYR A 59 14.07 0.51 -14.93
N PHE A 60 14.73 -0.04 -15.94
CA PHE A 60 14.70 0.46 -17.31
C PHE A 60 13.82 -0.46 -18.17
N PRO A 61 12.91 0.06 -19.01
CA PRO A 61 12.12 -0.77 -19.91
C PRO A 61 13.00 -1.39 -20.99
N ASP A 62 12.71 -2.65 -21.38
CA ASP A 62 13.44 -3.33 -22.45
C ASP A 62 12.93 -2.87 -23.82
N ALA A 63 11.66 -2.41 -23.89
CA ALA A 63 11.05 -1.81 -25.09
C ALA A 63 9.88 -0.88 -24.69
N GLY A 64 9.48 -0.03 -25.64
CA GLY A 64 8.43 0.96 -25.47
C GLY A 64 8.97 2.36 -25.28
N GLN A 65 8.05 3.32 -25.09
CA GLN A 65 8.36 4.74 -24.96
C GLN A 65 7.62 5.33 -23.77
N ILE A 66 8.27 6.27 -23.07
CA ILE A 66 7.69 7.01 -21.95
C ILE A 66 7.67 8.48 -22.32
N PHE A 67 6.51 9.10 -22.20
CA PHE A 67 6.34 10.53 -22.40
C PHE A 67 5.88 11.15 -21.07
N ILE A 68 6.59 12.20 -20.64
CA ILE A 68 6.24 13.01 -19.47
C ILE A 68 5.98 14.44 -19.95
N LYS A 69 4.81 14.98 -19.59
CA LYS A 69 4.39 16.33 -20.04
C LYS A 69 4.39 16.47 -21.57
N GLY A 70 4.16 15.36 -22.29
CA GLY A 70 4.16 15.31 -23.76
C GLY A 70 5.53 15.23 -24.43
N GLN A 71 6.62 15.14 -23.66
CA GLN A 71 7.98 14.97 -24.18
C GLN A 71 8.45 13.52 -23.95
N GLU A 72 9.03 12.90 -24.97
CA GLU A 72 9.66 11.59 -24.83
C GLU A 72 10.88 11.69 -23.92
N VAL A 73 10.95 10.81 -22.93
CA VAL A 73 11.99 10.82 -21.90
C VAL A 73 12.60 9.45 -21.70
N THR A 74 13.85 9.44 -21.26
CA THR A 74 14.54 8.25 -20.81
C THR A 74 14.87 8.39 -19.33
N ILE A 75 14.22 7.60 -18.48
CA ILE A 75 14.40 7.62 -17.02
C ILE A 75 15.40 6.54 -16.64
N ARG A 76 16.62 6.91 -16.26
CA ARG A 76 17.72 5.99 -15.95
C ARG A 76 17.99 5.85 -14.47
N SER A 77 17.48 6.77 -13.67
CA SER A 77 17.72 6.83 -12.23
C SER A 77 16.55 7.49 -11.50
N PRO A 78 16.42 7.26 -10.18
CA PRO A 78 15.45 8.00 -9.35
C PRO A 78 15.68 9.51 -9.36
N HIS A 79 16.90 9.97 -9.62
CA HIS A 79 17.20 11.39 -9.77
C HIS A 79 16.54 11.98 -11.04
N ASP A 80 16.62 11.26 -12.17
CA ASP A 80 15.97 11.69 -13.42
C ASP A 80 14.44 11.75 -13.24
N ALA A 81 13.86 10.76 -12.56
CA ALA A 81 12.44 10.75 -12.25
C ALA A 81 12.03 11.99 -11.43
N LEU A 82 12.84 12.33 -10.42
CA LEU A 82 12.60 13.49 -9.58
C LEU A 82 12.71 14.81 -10.37
N GLU A 83 13.69 14.97 -11.26
CA GLU A 83 13.84 16.14 -12.12
C GLU A 83 12.65 16.32 -13.09
N LEU A 84 12.03 15.20 -13.50
CA LEU A 84 10.80 15.20 -14.30
C LEU A 84 9.54 15.50 -13.45
N GLY A 85 9.69 15.63 -12.13
CA GLY A 85 8.60 15.87 -11.19
C GLY A 85 7.83 14.61 -10.78
N ILE A 86 8.43 13.42 -10.90
CA ILE A 86 7.84 12.15 -10.48
C ILE A 86 8.33 11.82 -9.08
N GLY A 87 7.40 11.63 -8.15
CA GLY A 87 7.67 11.18 -6.78
C GLY A 87 6.96 9.86 -6.48
N MET A 88 7.67 8.89 -5.92
CA MET A 88 7.11 7.61 -5.52
C MET A 88 7.20 7.42 -4.00
N VAL A 89 6.08 7.06 -3.40
CA VAL A 89 5.96 6.62 -2.02
C VAL A 89 5.78 5.11 -2.04
N HIS A 90 6.74 4.40 -1.46
CA HIS A 90 6.78 2.95 -1.46
C HIS A 90 5.93 2.36 -0.33
N GLN A 91 5.53 1.11 -0.47
CA GLN A 91 4.79 0.35 0.54
C GLN A 91 5.54 0.28 1.90
N HIS A 92 6.87 0.19 1.86
CA HIS A 92 7.72 0.25 3.06
C HIS A 92 8.41 1.60 3.15
N PHE A 93 8.28 2.25 4.29
CA PHE A 93 8.84 3.58 4.53
C PHE A 93 10.35 3.64 4.28
N LYS A 94 10.77 4.67 3.58
CA LYS A 94 12.19 5.00 3.32
C LYS A 94 12.62 6.18 4.19
N LEU A 95 12.32 6.07 5.48
CA LEU A 95 12.64 7.07 6.50
C LEU A 95 13.76 6.55 7.41
N VAL A 96 14.58 7.48 7.91
CA VAL A 96 15.61 7.21 8.91
C VAL A 96 15.03 7.53 10.28
N ASP A 97 14.85 6.52 11.12
CA ASP A 97 14.10 6.64 12.37
C ASP A 97 14.71 7.65 13.35
N VAL A 98 16.05 7.72 13.44
CA VAL A 98 16.75 8.65 14.33
C VAL A 98 16.73 10.11 13.88
N PHE A 99 16.28 10.38 12.66
CA PHE A 99 16.16 11.73 12.10
C PHE A 99 14.79 12.34 12.40
N SER A 100 14.74 13.68 12.43
CA SER A 100 13.48 14.40 12.46
C SER A 100 12.78 14.37 11.08
N ALA A 101 11.51 14.81 11.02
CA ALA A 101 10.80 14.99 9.77
C ALA A 101 11.60 15.87 8.81
N THR A 102 12.07 17.04 9.28
CA THR A 102 12.88 17.97 8.48
C THR A 102 14.13 17.30 7.93
N GLU A 103 14.89 16.59 8.76
CA GLU A 103 16.12 15.90 8.36
C GLU A 103 15.86 14.82 7.30
N ASN A 104 14.74 14.09 7.41
CA ASN A 104 14.32 13.10 6.40
C ASN A 104 13.92 13.75 5.06
N VAL A 105 13.23 14.90 5.10
CA VAL A 105 12.77 15.59 3.89
C VAL A 105 13.96 16.06 3.05
N ILE A 106 14.99 16.63 3.69
CA ILE A 106 16.17 17.15 2.98
C ILE A 106 17.28 16.14 2.77
N LEU A 107 17.13 14.92 3.28
CA LEU A 107 18.15 13.87 3.17
C LEU A 107 18.51 13.62 1.69
N GLY A 108 19.79 13.76 1.37
CA GLY A 108 20.30 13.59 0.00
C GLY A 108 20.12 14.80 -0.92
N LEU A 109 19.51 15.89 -0.46
CA LEU A 109 19.45 17.15 -1.20
C LEU A 109 20.68 18.01 -0.87
N LYS A 110 21.12 18.78 -1.89
CA LYS A 110 22.11 19.85 -1.67
C LYS A 110 21.37 21.10 -1.21
N GLU A 111 20.77 21.00 -0.01
CA GLU A 111 19.97 22.09 0.54
C GLU A 111 20.86 23.28 0.90
N LYS A 112 20.48 24.48 0.44
CA LYS A 112 21.17 25.73 0.73
C LYS A 112 20.44 26.59 1.77
N GLU A 113 19.21 26.19 2.11
CA GLU A 113 18.39 26.94 3.05
C GLU A 113 18.69 26.56 4.49
N SER A 114 18.44 27.50 5.38
CA SER A 114 18.52 27.23 6.82
C SER A 114 17.43 26.23 7.23
N ARG A 115 17.69 25.45 8.28
CA ARG A 115 16.73 24.49 8.83
C ARG A 115 15.33 25.13 9.08
N ARG A 116 15.32 26.37 9.59
CA ARG A 116 14.07 27.11 9.83
C ARG A 116 13.28 27.36 8.54
N GLN A 117 13.96 27.75 7.46
CA GLN A 117 13.32 27.98 6.14
C GLN A 117 12.74 26.68 5.59
N VAL A 118 13.43 25.55 5.77
CA VAL A 118 12.94 24.21 5.38
C VAL A 118 11.69 23.87 6.19
N GLU A 119 11.71 24.06 7.52
CA GLU A 119 10.54 23.82 8.39
C GLU A 119 9.33 24.70 7.97
N GLU A 120 9.55 25.97 7.64
CA GLU A 120 8.50 26.87 7.14
C GLU A 120 7.92 26.40 5.80
N LYS A 121 8.75 25.86 4.89
CA LYS A 121 8.28 25.26 3.63
C LYS A 121 7.48 23.98 3.84
N ILE A 122 7.94 23.10 4.73
CA ILE A 122 7.20 21.90 5.11
C ILE A 122 5.82 22.29 5.65
N GLN A 123 5.77 23.28 6.55
CA GLN A 123 4.51 23.75 7.11
C GLN A 123 3.56 24.30 6.02
N LYS A 124 4.08 25.08 5.06
CA LYS A 124 3.26 25.57 3.93
C LYS A 124 2.67 24.42 3.09
N ILE A 125 3.42 23.35 2.87
CA ILE A 125 2.91 22.17 2.16
C ILE A 125 1.81 21.49 3.01
N CYS A 126 2.03 21.37 4.31
CA CYS A 126 1.06 20.79 5.24
C CYS A 126 -0.25 21.61 5.26
N ASP A 127 -0.16 22.92 5.38
CA ASP A 127 -1.31 23.83 5.38
C ASP A 127 -2.06 23.78 4.05
N LYS A 128 -1.33 23.74 2.94
CA LYS A 128 -1.91 23.71 1.59
C LYS A 128 -2.76 22.48 1.33
N TYR A 129 -2.31 21.30 1.75
CA TYR A 129 -2.98 20.04 1.43
C TYR A 129 -3.75 19.44 2.61
N GLY A 130 -3.57 19.95 3.82
CA GLY A 130 -4.22 19.47 5.04
C GLY A 130 -3.49 18.29 5.67
N PHE A 131 -2.15 18.28 5.61
CA PHE A 131 -1.32 17.33 6.35
C PHE A 131 -1.09 17.79 7.78
N GLU A 132 -0.90 16.82 8.66
CA GLU A 132 -0.51 17.05 10.06
C GLU A 132 0.88 16.41 10.28
N VAL A 133 1.94 17.20 10.17
CA VAL A 133 3.33 16.77 10.42
C VAL A 133 4.03 17.82 11.27
N ASP A 134 4.59 17.40 12.40
CA ASP A 134 5.53 18.24 13.16
C ASP A 134 6.93 18.11 12.54
N PRO A 135 7.49 19.18 11.94
CA PRO A 135 8.80 19.14 11.30
C PRO A 135 9.96 18.73 12.23
N LYS A 136 9.78 18.93 13.53
CA LYS A 136 10.82 18.66 14.55
C LYS A 136 10.74 17.28 15.17
N LYS A 137 9.58 16.60 15.05
CA LYS A 137 9.34 15.28 15.62
C LYS A 137 10.28 14.25 15.01
N LYS A 138 10.85 13.39 15.86
CA LYS A 138 11.69 12.27 15.42
C LYS A 138 10.81 11.15 14.84
N VAL A 139 11.30 10.49 13.79
CA VAL A 139 10.52 9.48 13.09
C VAL A 139 10.22 8.26 13.97
N TYR A 140 11.11 7.88 14.89
CA TYR A 140 10.82 6.79 15.84
C TYR A 140 9.65 7.09 16.79
N ASP A 141 9.31 8.38 17.04
CA ASP A 141 8.17 8.80 17.85
C ASP A 141 6.87 8.94 17.04
N MET A 142 6.94 8.76 15.70
CA MET A 142 5.80 8.94 14.80
C MET A 142 4.95 7.66 14.72
N SER A 143 3.63 7.84 14.69
CA SER A 143 2.71 6.80 14.30
C SER A 143 2.92 6.39 12.83
N VAL A 144 2.35 5.24 12.45
CA VAL A 144 2.42 4.75 11.06
C VAL A 144 1.78 5.76 10.08
N ALA A 145 0.66 6.37 10.47
CA ALA A 145 -0.02 7.39 9.66
C ALA A 145 0.83 8.66 9.48
N GLU A 146 1.53 9.10 10.53
CA GLU A 146 2.46 10.23 10.46
C GLU A 146 3.65 9.91 9.54
N LYS A 147 4.20 8.69 9.61
CA LYS A 147 5.28 8.23 8.72
C LYS A 147 4.81 8.21 7.27
N GLN A 148 3.61 7.72 6.98
CA GLN A 148 3.00 7.75 5.65
C GLN A 148 2.85 9.18 5.12
N THR A 149 2.34 10.07 5.96
CA THR A 149 2.19 11.49 5.64
C THR A 149 3.54 12.15 5.34
N LEU A 150 4.55 11.86 6.16
CA LEU A 150 5.91 12.40 5.97
C LEU A 150 6.53 11.95 4.64
N GLU A 151 6.31 10.71 4.20
CA GLU A 151 6.78 10.24 2.88
C GLU A 151 6.16 11.05 1.74
N ILE A 152 4.87 11.36 1.83
CA ILE A 152 4.18 12.20 0.82
C ILE A 152 4.71 13.64 0.86
N VAL A 153 4.84 14.23 2.04
CA VAL A 153 5.41 15.58 2.22
C VAL A 153 6.84 15.66 1.67
N LYS A 154 7.64 14.61 1.88
CA LYS A 154 9.01 14.52 1.35
C LYS A 154 9.07 14.61 -0.17
N VAL A 155 8.22 13.90 -0.90
CA VAL A 155 8.19 13.96 -2.37
C VAL A 155 7.60 15.28 -2.88
N LEU A 156 6.62 15.85 -2.20
CA LEU A 156 6.06 17.17 -2.51
C LEU A 156 7.08 18.30 -2.29
N TYR A 157 7.85 18.27 -1.21
CA TYR A 157 8.93 19.23 -0.94
C TYR A 157 9.97 19.21 -2.06
N ARG A 158 10.24 18.04 -2.64
CA ARG A 158 11.14 17.85 -3.78
C ARG A 158 10.56 18.28 -5.12
N GLY A 159 9.34 18.80 -5.14
CA GLY A 159 8.70 19.37 -6.34
C GLY A 159 7.93 18.35 -7.18
N ALA A 160 7.48 17.24 -6.62
CA ALA A 160 6.69 16.27 -7.38
C ALA A 160 5.35 16.85 -7.83
N ASP A 161 5.06 16.70 -9.14
CA ASP A 161 3.77 17.00 -9.78
C ASP A 161 3.00 15.71 -10.11
N ILE A 162 3.72 14.61 -10.19
CA ILE A 162 3.22 13.27 -10.45
C ILE A 162 3.57 12.42 -9.23
N LEU A 163 2.55 11.91 -8.53
CA LEU A 163 2.72 11.11 -7.32
C LEU A 163 2.31 9.66 -7.59
N ILE A 164 3.18 8.73 -7.22
CA ILE A 164 2.90 7.29 -7.25
C ILE A 164 2.84 6.82 -5.80
N LEU A 165 1.70 6.27 -5.38
CA LEU A 165 1.47 5.78 -4.02
C LEU A 165 1.26 4.26 -4.07
N ASP A 166 2.22 3.50 -3.54
CA ASP A 166 2.18 2.03 -3.55
C ASP A 166 1.61 1.51 -2.23
N GLU A 167 0.39 0.94 -2.28
CA GLU A 167 -0.37 0.41 -1.13
C GLU A 167 -0.46 1.40 0.06
N PRO A 168 -0.82 2.68 -0.15
CA PRO A 168 -0.65 3.72 0.88
C PRO A 168 -1.58 3.55 2.09
N THR A 169 -2.56 2.67 2.01
CA THR A 169 -3.58 2.42 3.06
C THR A 169 -3.41 1.07 3.75
N ALA A 170 -2.36 0.30 3.42
CA ALA A 170 -2.20 -1.07 3.91
C ALA A 170 -2.17 -1.18 5.44
N VAL A 171 -1.66 -0.15 6.11
CA VAL A 171 -1.44 -0.11 7.56
C VAL A 171 -2.23 1.00 8.27
N LEU A 172 -3.14 1.67 7.55
CA LEU A 172 -3.96 2.77 8.07
C LEU A 172 -5.31 2.29 8.59
N THR A 173 -5.78 2.92 9.63
CA THR A 173 -7.17 2.78 10.09
C THR A 173 -8.15 3.38 9.07
N PRO A 174 -9.45 3.00 9.09
CA PRO A 174 -10.45 3.60 8.20
C PRO A 174 -10.54 5.13 8.29
N GLN A 175 -10.33 5.70 9.49
CA GLN A 175 -10.35 7.14 9.70
C GLN A 175 -9.13 7.82 9.07
N GLU A 176 -7.94 7.23 9.21
CA GLU A 176 -6.71 7.72 8.60
C GLU A 176 -6.77 7.60 7.07
N THR A 177 -7.33 6.51 6.55
CA THR A 177 -7.58 6.34 5.11
C THR A 177 -8.46 7.46 4.55
N LYS A 178 -9.56 7.81 5.24
CA LYS A 178 -10.41 8.93 4.83
C LYS A 178 -9.67 10.26 4.81
N ARG A 179 -8.79 10.52 5.79
CA ARG A 179 -7.95 11.72 5.81
C ARG A 179 -6.99 11.75 4.63
N LEU A 180 -6.31 10.62 4.35
CA LEU A 180 -5.42 10.50 3.20
C LEU A 180 -6.16 10.78 1.88
N PHE A 181 -7.36 10.22 1.70
CA PHE A 181 -8.15 10.45 0.50
C PHE A 181 -8.55 11.93 0.34
N LYS A 182 -8.88 12.60 1.43
CA LYS A 182 -9.14 14.06 1.40
C LYS A 182 -7.91 14.85 0.95
N VAL A 183 -6.74 14.49 1.45
CA VAL A 183 -5.46 15.09 1.02
C VAL A 183 -5.22 14.83 -0.47
N MET A 184 -5.45 13.62 -0.96
CA MET A 184 -5.32 13.28 -2.39
C MET A 184 -6.27 14.14 -3.25
N GLN A 185 -7.51 14.36 -2.81
CA GLN A 185 -8.45 15.24 -3.51
C GLN A 185 -7.96 16.70 -3.52
N ASN A 186 -7.34 17.19 -2.45
CA ASN A 186 -6.74 18.54 -2.40
C ASN A 186 -5.56 18.64 -3.39
N MET A 187 -4.69 17.63 -3.45
CA MET A 187 -3.58 17.57 -4.41
C MET A 187 -4.08 17.49 -5.86
N LYS A 188 -5.13 16.69 -6.11
CA LYS A 188 -5.80 16.62 -7.42
C LYS A 188 -6.36 17.97 -7.83
N ALA A 189 -7.04 18.68 -6.93
CA ALA A 189 -7.60 20.03 -7.18
C ALA A 189 -6.50 21.06 -7.48
N ASP A 190 -5.28 20.85 -6.96
CA ASP A 190 -4.08 21.65 -7.29
C ASP A 190 -3.44 21.22 -8.63
N GLY A 191 -4.06 20.31 -9.37
CA GLY A 191 -3.60 19.86 -10.68
C GLY A 191 -2.54 18.75 -10.64
N LYS A 192 -2.25 18.15 -9.48
CA LYS A 192 -1.33 17.00 -9.40
C LYS A 192 -1.91 15.77 -10.09
N ALA A 193 -1.07 14.97 -10.74
CA ALA A 193 -1.42 13.63 -11.23
C ALA A 193 -1.07 12.60 -10.17
N ILE A 194 -2.03 11.74 -9.83
CA ILE A 194 -1.85 10.77 -8.73
C ILE A 194 -2.12 9.37 -9.26
N ILE A 195 -1.18 8.46 -9.07
CA ILE A 195 -1.36 7.02 -9.30
C ILE A 195 -1.38 6.33 -7.95
N ILE A 196 -2.42 5.57 -7.68
CA ILE A 196 -2.53 4.71 -6.50
C ILE A 196 -2.49 3.24 -6.92
N ILE A 197 -1.60 2.46 -6.32
CA ILE A 197 -1.59 1.02 -6.44
C ILE A 197 -2.28 0.48 -5.20
N THR A 198 -3.37 -0.25 -5.38
CA THR A 198 -4.09 -0.93 -4.29
C THR A 198 -4.82 -2.15 -4.85
N HIS A 199 -5.14 -3.08 -3.98
CA HIS A 199 -6.01 -4.23 -4.29
C HIS A 199 -7.40 -4.11 -3.63
N LYS A 200 -7.66 -3.01 -2.91
CA LYS A 200 -8.91 -2.78 -2.17
C LYS A 200 -9.91 -2.05 -3.06
N LEU A 201 -10.85 -2.79 -3.65
CA LEU A 201 -11.81 -2.26 -4.62
C LEU A 201 -12.68 -1.10 -4.08
N ASN A 202 -13.09 -1.17 -2.81
CA ASN A 202 -13.85 -0.10 -2.14
C ASN A 202 -13.06 1.22 -2.11
N GLU A 203 -11.74 1.16 -1.90
CA GLU A 203 -10.88 2.35 -1.91
C GLU A 203 -10.80 2.93 -3.31
N VAL A 204 -10.60 2.08 -4.31
CA VAL A 204 -10.56 2.48 -5.72
C VAL A 204 -11.83 3.21 -6.12
N LEU A 205 -13.00 2.62 -5.84
CA LEU A 205 -14.30 3.20 -6.16
C LEU A 205 -14.57 4.53 -5.43
N SER A 206 -13.92 4.76 -4.27
CA SER A 206 -14.14 5.96 -3.46
C SER A 206 -13.22 7.14 -3.81
N VAL A 207 -12.02 6.89 -4.34
CA VAL A 207 -11.00 7.97 -4.48
C VAL A 207 -10.59 8.24 -5.91
N SER A 208 -10.71 7.26 -6.83
CA SER A 208 -10.17 7.36 -8.19
C SER A 208 -11.16 7.93 -9.19
N ASP A 209 -10.65 8.55 -10.24
CA ASP A 209 -11.42 8.97 -11.41
C ASP A 209 -11.47 7.86 -12.46
N CYS A 210 -10.34 7.19 -12.65
CA CYS A 210 -10.17 6.09 -13.59
C CYS A 210 -9.43 4.92 -12.95
N VAL A 211 -9.67 3.75 -13.50
CA VAL A 211 -9.06 2.49 -13.06
C VAL A 211 -8.42 1.80 -14.25
N THR A 212 -7.11 1.59 -14.19
CA THR A 212 -6.37 0.78 -15.17
C THR A 212 -6.09 -0.60 -14.59
N ILE A 213 -6.38 -1.64 -15.34
CA ILE A 213 -6.24 -3.03 -14.92
C ILE A 213 -5.08 -3.70 -15.65
N LEU A 214 -4.18 -4.31 -14.87
CA LEU A 214 -3.13 -5.20 -15.37
C LEU A 214 -3.43 -6.64 -14.95
N ARG A 215 -3.22 -7.57 -15.86
CA ARG A 215 -3.35 -9.00 -15.60
C ARG A 215 -2.23 -9.77 -16.30
N LYS A 216 -1.44 -10.54 -15.50
CA LYS A 216 -0.32 -11.36 -15.99
C LYS A 216 0.68 -10.56 -16.86
N GLY A 217 0.97 -9.33 -16.47
CA GLY A 217 1.89 -8.45 -17.20
C GLY A 217 1.29 -7.72 -18.41
N GLU A 218 0.00 -7.87 -18.69
CA GLU A 218 -0.67 -7.26 -19.83
C GLU A 218 -1.69 -6.19 -19.41
N TYR A 219 -1.88 -5.21 -20.26
CA TYR A 219 -2.92 -4.19 -20.11
C TYR A 219 -4.27 -4.77 -20.52
N VAL A 220 -5.23 -4.77 -19.60
CA VAL A 220 -6.60 -5.26 -19.85
C VAL A 220 -7.52 -4.15 -20.32
N GLY A 221 -7.41 -2.97 -19.70
CA GLY A 221 -8.23 -1.81 -20.04
C GLY A 221 -8.16 -0.72 -18.99
N THR A 222 -8.66 0.46 -19.34
CA THR A 222 -8.90 1.58 -18.43
C THR A 222 -10.37 1.95 -18.48
N VAL A 223 -11.01 2.04 -17.31
CA VAL A 223 -12.44 2.37 -17.18
C VAL A 223 -12.62 3.57 -16.25
N PRO A 224 -13.56 4.48 -16.54
CA PRO A 224 -13.97 5.51 -15.59
C PRO A 224 -14.56 4.86 -14.33
N THR A 225 -14.21 5.36 -13.15
CA THR A 225 -14.72 4.80 -11.88
C THR A 225 -16.26 4.92 -11.78
N SER A 226 -16.83 5.93 -12.39
CA SER A 226 -18.29 6.13 -12.46
C SER A 226 -19.06 5.00 -13.18
N GLU A 227 -18.37 4.24 -14.04
CA GLU A 227 -18.93 3.12 -14.80
C GLU A 227 -18.52 1.75 -14.23
N ALA A 228 -17.67 1.76 -13.20
CA ALA A 228 -17.09 0.56 -12.61
C ALA A 228 -17.91 0.07 -11.41
N THR A 229 -17.96 -1.25 -11.23
CA THR A 229 -18.47 -1.92 -10.04
C THR A 229 -17.43 -2.88 -9.49
N GLU A 230 -17.52 -3.27 -8.22
CA GLU A 230 -16.62 -4.28 -7.65
C GLU A 230 -16.61 -5.57 -8.49
N SER A 231 -17.77 -6.01 -8.96
CA SER A 231 -17.91 -7.21 -9.79
C SER A 231 -17.20 -7.06 -11.13
N SER A 232 -17.41 -5.92 -11.83
CA SER A 232 -16.78 -5.69 -13.14
C SER A 232 -15.25 -5.57 -13.03
N LEU A 233 -14.74 -4.88 -11.99
CA LEU A 233 -13.31 -4.77 -11.75
C LEU A 233 -12.69 -6.13 -11.39
N THR A 234 -13.37 -6.93 -10.56
CA THR A 234 -12.94 -8.29 -10.22
C THR A 234 -12.88 -9.17 -11.47
N GLU A 235 -13.89 -9.13 -12.32
CA GLU A 235 -13.91 -9.89 -13.57
C GLU A 235 -12.75 -9.50 -14.50
N MET A 236 -12.47 -8.21 -14.65
CA MET A 236 -11.32 -7.73 -15.43
C MET A 236 -9.98 -8.17 -14.85
N MET A 237 -9.83 -8.16 -13.51
CA MET A 237 -8.61 -8.58 -12.81
C MET A 237 -8.35 -10.07 -12.97
N VAL A 238 -9.37 -10.91 -12.74
CA VAL A 238 -9.25 -12.38 -12.71
C VAL A 238 -9.41 -12.98 -14.11
N GLY A 239 -10.17 -12.33 -15.00
CA GLY A 239 -10.43 -12.77 -16.38
C GLY A 239 -11.54 -13.80 -16.52
N LYS A 240 -12.31 -14.02 -15.46
CA LYS A 240 -13.49 -14.87 -15.45
C LYS A 240 -14.52 -14.30 -14.49
N LYS A 241 -15.78 -14.56 -14.73
CA LYS A 241 -16.85 -14.17 -13.82
C LYS A 241 -16.65 -14.88 -12.47
N VAL A 242 -16.57 -14.11 -11.41
CA VAL A 242 -16.40 -14.63 -10.04
C VAL A 242 -17.75 -14.53 -9.35
N GLU A 243 -18.32 -15.67 -8.98
CA GLU A 243 -19.45 -15.70 -8.07
C GLU A 243 -18.95 -15.47 -6.65
N LEU A 244 -19.32 -14.33 -6.07
CA LEU A 244 -18.95 -13.97 -4.70
C LEU A 244 -19.74 -14.74 -3.65
N ASN A 245 -20.83 -15.41 -4.04
CA ASN A 245 -21.57 -16.30 -3.15
C ASN A 245 -20.90 -17.67 -3.11
N ILE A 246 -20.28 -17.96 -1.99
CA ILE A 246 -19.74 -19.30 -1.72
C ILE A 246 -20.84 -20.08 -1.00
N ASP A 247 -21.39 -21.08 -1.67
CA ASP A 247 -22.24 -22.07 -1.01
C ASP A 247 -21.39 -22.85 -0.01
N ARG A 248 -21.64 -22.63 1.28
CA ARG A 248 -20.95 -23.35 2.35
C ARG A 248 -21.72 -24.62 2.67
N PRO A 249 -21.08 -25.78 2.55
CA PRO A 249 -21.73 -27.02 3.00
C PRO A 249 -22.04 -26.93 4.51
N VAL A 250 -23.24 -27.31 4.88
CA VAL A 250 -23.61 -27.39 6.29
C VAL A 250 -23.05 -28.70 6.84
N VAL A 251 -22.16 -28.62 7.81
CA VAL A 251 -21.65 -29.81 8.51
C VAL A 251 -22.63 -30.18 9.62
N GLU A 252 -23.27 -31.34 9.49
CA GLU A 252 -24.30 -31.79 10.42
C GLU A 252 -23.72 -32.26 11.78
N GLN A 253 -22.49 -32.78 11.78
CA GLN A 253 -21.80 -33.20 13.02
C GLN A 253 -20.50 -32.39 13.15
N LYS A 254 -20.44 -31.58 14.20
CA LYS A 254 -19.28 -30.78 14.51
C LYS A 254 -18.45 -31.46 15.60
N GLU A 255 -17.21 -31.79 15.29
CA GLU A 255 -16.22 -32.29 16.23
C GLU A 255 -15.21 -31.19 16.57
N ILE A 256 -14.80 -31.10 17.83
CA ILE A 256 -13.74 -30.18 18.24
C ILE A 256 -12.43 -30.62 17.60
N ARG A 257 -11.81 -29.76 16.80
CA ARG A 257 -10.51 -30.01 16.15
C ARG A 257 -9.36 -29.29 16.85
N LEU A 258 -9.65 -28.15 17.47
CA LEU A 258 -8.69 -27.39 18.26
C LEU A 258 -9.40 -26.89 19.52
N LYS A 259 -8.79 -27.12 20.67
CA LYS A 259 -9.22 -26.52 21.93
C LYS A 259 -8.06 -25.80 22.58
N VAL A 260 -8.23 -24.49 22.78
CA VAL A 260 -7.29 -23.63 23.46
C VAL A 260 -7.88 -23.23 24.81
N GLN A 261 -7.14 -23.48 25.90
CA GLN A 261 -7.59 -23.21 27.26
C GLN A 261 -6.50 -22.53 28.07
N HIS A 262 -6.85 -21.41 28.70
CA HIS A 262 -6.03 -20.69 29.67
C HIS A 262 -4.64 -20.29 29.12
N VAL A 263 -4.56 -19.91 27.81
CA VAL A 263 -3.28 -19.51 27.21
C VAL A 263 -2.94 -18.07 27.57
N SER A 264 -1.85 -17.91 28.31
CA SER A 264 -1.24 -16.62 28.65
C SER A 264 0.20 -16.58 28.14
N VAL A 265 0.62 -15.45 27.54
CA VAL A 265 1.97 -15.26 26.99
C VAL A 265 2.48 -13.88 27.36
N ASP A 266 3.69 -13.85 27.92
CA ASP A 266 4.44 -12.61 28.17
C ASP A 266 5.47 -12.39 27.06
N ASN A 267 5.73 -11.14 26.70
CA ASN A 267 6.80 -10.77 25.78
C ASN A 267 8.17 -10.86 26.47
N GLU A 268 9.25 -10.60 25.71
CA GLU A 268 10.64 -10.62 26.21
C GLU A 268 10.92 -9.58 27.32
N TYR A 269 10.02 -8.63 27.53
CA TYR A 269 10.09 -7.59 28.57
C TYR A 269 9.20 -7.93 29.79
N GLY A 270 8.59 -9.09 29.84
CA GLY A 270 7.71 -9.50 30.92
C GLY A 270 6.34 -8.80 30.93
N VAL A 271 5.94 -8.23 29.79
CA VAL A 271 4.59 -7.64 29.64
C VAL A 271 3.66 -8.68 29.05
N SER A 272 2.51 -8.89 29.69
CA SER A 272 1.50 -9.82 29.23
C SER A 272 0.89 -9.36 27.89
N VAL A 273 1.04 -10.20 26.86
CA VAL A 273 0.51 -9.98 25.51
C VAL A 273 -0.77 -10.79 25.31
N LEU A 274 -0.85 -11.96 25.91
CA LEU A 274 -2.07 -12.77 25.97
C LEU A 274 -2.37 -13.08 27.43
N ASP A 275 -3.65 -12.98 27.80
CA ASP A 275 -4.12 -13.24 29.16
C ASP A 275 -5.36 -14.13 29.09
N ASP A 276 -5.25 -15.34 29.61
CA ASP A 276 -6.31 -16.33 29.77
C ASP A 276 -7.18 -16.58 28.51
N VAL A 277 -6.54 -16.75 27.34
CA VAL A 277 -7.23 -16.94 26.06
C VAL A 277 -7.83 -18.34 25.98
N ASN A 278 -9.15 -18.38 25.71
CA ASN A 278 -9.92 -19.62 25.63
C ASN A 278 -10.81 -19.61 24.38
N PHE A 279 -10.75 -20.67 23.55
CA PHE A 279 -11.68 -20.89 22.44
C PHE A 279 -11.61 -22.33 21.92
N GLU A 280 -12.59 -22.70 21.10
CA GLU A 280 -12.67 -23.99 20.41
C GLU A 280 -12.88 -23.77 18.92
N ALA A 281 -12.27 -24.60 18.08
CA ALA A 281 -12.53 -24.66 16.65
C ALA A 281 -13.03 -26.06 16.26
N TYR A 282 -14.06 -26.08 15.43
CA TYR A 282 -14.77 -27.30 15.08
C TYR A 282 -14.51 -27.77 13.66
N SER A 283 -14.74 -29.05 13.38
CA SER A 283 -14.68 -29.58 12.02
C SER A 283 -15.66 -28.82 11.08
N GLY A 284 -15.22 -28.55 9.86
CA GLY A 284 -16.05 -27.90 8.85
C GLY A 284 -16.39 -26.42 9.08
N GLU A 285 -15.75 -25.76 10.07
CA GLU A 285 -15.86 -24.32 10.26
C GLU A 285 -14.56 -23.58 9.93
N ILE A 286 -14.69 -22.29 9.66
CA ILE A 286 -13.57 -21.36 9.58
C ILE A 286 -13.70 -20.41 10.75
N LEU A 287 -12.82 -20.57 11.75
CA LEU A 287 -12.75 -19.64 12.89
C LEU A 287 -11.88 -18.43 12.53
N GLY A 288 -12.46 -17.24 12.52
CA GLY A 288 -11.75 -16.00 12.28
C GLY A 288 -11.26 -15.35 13.58
N ILE A 289 -9.95 -15.07 13.67
CA ILE A 289 -9.35 -14.31 14.77
C ILE A 289 -9.10 -12.89 14.30
N ALA A 290 -9.85 -11.93 14.85
CA ALA A 290 -9.76 -10.53 14.48
C ALA A 290 -9.16 -9.68 15.61
N GLY A 291 -8.40 -8.64 15.24
CA GLY A 291 -7.82 -7.70 16.20
C GLY A 291 -7.04 -6.61 15.48
N ILE A 292 -6.71 -5.55 16.20
CA ILE A 292 -5.81 -4.49 15.72
C ILE A 292 -4.35 -4.94 15.79
N SER A 293 -3.45 -4.23 15.10
CA SER A 293 -2.00 -4.53 15.17
C SER A 293 -1.50 -4.48 16.62
N GLY A 294 -0.75 -5.50 17.02
CA GLY A 294 -0.17 -5.59 18.37
C GLY A 294 -1.11 -6.15 19.45
N CYS A 295 -2.27 -6.69 19.10
CA CYS A 295 -3.21 -7.29 20.08
C CYS A 295 -2.95 -8.77 20.40
N GLY A 296 -1.76 -9.30 20.06
CA GLY A 296 -1.36 -10.67 20.42
C GLY A 296 -1.77 -11.77 19.43
N GLN A 297 -2.34 -11.44 18.28
CA GLN A 297 -2.71 -12.45 17.26
C GLN A 297 -1.51 -13.29 16.80
N LYS A 298 -0.36 -12.68 16.59
CA LYS A 298 0.86 -13.37 16.18
C LYS A 298 1.31 -14.33 17.28
N GLU A 299 1.39 -13.84 18.49
CA GLU A 299 1.81 -14.59 19.66
C GLU A 299 0.87 -15.79 19.93
N LEU A 300 -0.45 -15.59 19.71
CA LEU A 300 -1.42 -16.65 19.81
C LEU A 300 -1.18 -17.76 18.77
N LEU A 301 -0.99 -17.39 17.50
CA LEU A 301 -0.74 -18.37 16.44
C LEU A 301 0.59 -19.09 16.64
N GLU A 302 1.63 -18.37 17.07
CA GLU A 302 2.94 -18.96 17.39
C GLU A 302 2.86 -19.90 18.59
N ALA A 303 2.06 -19.58 19.61
CA ALA A 303 1.83 -20.45 20.77
C ALA A 303 1.11 -21.75 20.35
N ILE A 304 0.06 -21.66 19.53
CA ILE A 304 -0.67 -22.82 19.00
C ILE A 304 0.23 -23.69 18.12
N ALA A 305 1.07 -23.05 17.29
CA ALA A 305 2.01 -23.76 16.40
C ALA A 305 3.25 -24.33 17.12
N GLY A 306 3.41 -24.07 18.43
CA GLY A 306 4.58 -24.50 19.19
C GLY A 306 5.88 -23.78 18.83
N LEU A 307 5.79 -22.59 18.19
CA LEU A 307 6.95 -21.79 17.76
C LEU A 307 7.46 -20.85 18.85
N GLN A 308 6.69 -20.61 19.89
CA GLN A 308 7.07 -19.77 21.04
C GLN A 308 7.91 -20.56 22.06
N VAL A 309 9.20 -20.68 21.81
CA VAL A 309 10.14 -21.46 22.68
C VAL A 309 10.26 -20.87 24.09
N LYS A 310 10.14 -19.55 24.26
CA LYS A 310 10.16 -18.87 25.58
C LYS A 310 8.82 -18.93 26.31
N ALA A 311 7.72 -19.08 25.61
CA ALA A 311 6.40 -19.28 26.22
C ALA A 311 6.25 -20.67 26.82
N LEU A 312 7.07 -21.65 26.43
CA LEU A 312 7.08 -22.99 27.01
C LEU A 312 7.55 -23.02 28.47
N ASP A 313 8.31 -22.02 28.93
CA ASP A 313 8.70 -21.88 30.34
C ASP A 313 7.68 -21.08 31.17
N SER A 314 6.86 -20.23 30.54
CA SER A 314 5.76 -19.49 31.16
C SER A 314 4.39 -20.15 30.97
N VAL A 315 4.23 -20.96 29.93
CA VAL A 315 3.06 -21.83 29.74
C VAL A 315 3.24 -23.07 30.64
N ARG A 316 2.60 -23.07 31.79
CA ARG A 316 2.50 -24.28 32.62
C ARG A 316 1.92 -25.36 31.72
N ARG A 317 2.69 -26.44 31.48
CA ARG A 317 2.30 -27.61 30.64
C ARG A 317 0.98 -28.27 31.05
N SER A 318 0.42 -27.89 32.17
CA SER A 318 -0.88 -28.34 32.67
C SER A 318 -2.07 -27.67 31.98
N ASP A 319 -1.87 -26.52 31.28
CA ASP A 319 -2.98 -25.65 30.87
C ASP A 319 -3.16 -25.58 29.35
N VAL A 320 -2.27 -26.17 28.54
CA VAL A 320 -2.40 -26.17 27.07
C VAL A 320 -2.63 -27.60 26.59
N ALA A 321 -3.88 -27.98 26.45
CA ALA A 321 -4.26 -29.15 25.68
C ALA A 321 -4.54 -28.75 24.25
N VAL A 322 -3.51 -28.74 23.38
CA VAL A 322 -3.74 -28.75 21.94
C VAL A 322 -4.09 -30.22 21.59
N LEU A 323 -5.36 -30.50 21.49
CA LEU A 323 -5.82 -31.76 20.96
C LEU A 323 -5.72 -31.70 19.44
N THR A 324 -4.59 -32.12 18.89
CA THR A 324 -4.55 -32.56 17.49
C THR A 324 -5.10 -33.97 17.44
N ASP A 325 -5.92 -34.34 16.46
CA ASP A 325 -6.24 -35.72 16.16
C ASP A 325 -4.93 -36.50 16.05
N GLY A 326 -4.53 -37.14 17.11
CA GLY A 326 -3.41 -38.07 17.10
C GLY A 326 -3.85 -39.36 16.43
N GLU A 327 -2.99 -39.88 15.59
CA GLU A 327 -2.97 -41.32 15.34
C GLU A 327 -2.94 -42.11 16.64
#